data_c5d7d62f7b4119677349b5c1f8c4eb39
#
_entry.id   c5d7d62f7b4119677349b5c1f8c4eb39
#
_cell.length_a   1.000
_cell.length_b   1.000
_cell.length_c   1.000
_cell.angle_alpha   90.00
_cell.angle_beta   90.00
_cell.angle_gamma   90.00
#
_symmetry.space_group_name_H-M   'P 1'
#
loop_
_entity.id
_entity.type
_entity.pdbx_description
1 polymer ?
#
loop_
_entity_poly.entity_id
_entity_poly.type
_entity_poly.pdbx_seq_one_letter_code
_entity_poly.pdbx_strand_id
1 'polypeptide(L)'
;TTEGAYTAVCTVIGTISGFITGIYIPVGSLPDSVATAVKCFPISHAGSMLRQIFTESAITECTKSVPAELKPDVIDQINSEMGIIYSFGDHTVTDFESIIVLVATAAVFFVLTAFAARRKKK
;
A
#
# COMPACT_ATOMS: atom_id res chain seq x y z
N THR A 1 8.70 -4.53 32.50
CA THR A 1 9.16 -3.36 31.70
C THR A 1 9.29 -3.70 30.21
N THR A 2 9.68 -4.90 29.86
CA THR A 2 9.87 -5.33 28.45
C THR A 2 8.55 -5.48 27.70
N GLU A 3 7.50 -5.97 28.36
CA GLU A 3 6.17 -6.16 27.75
C GLU A 3 5.49 -4.83 27.41
N GLY A 4 5.59 -3.83 28.30
CA GLY A 4 5.03 -2.50 28.05
C GLY A 4 5.72 -1.79 26.87
N ALA A 5 7.04 -1.90 26.78
CA ALA A 5 7.80 -1.34 25.66
C ALA A 5 7.44 -2.03 24.33
N TYR A 6 7.29 -3.35 24.32
CA TYR A 6 6.88 -4.11 23.15
C TYR A 6 5.48 -3.69 22.68
N THR A 7 4.51 -3.62 23.60
CA THR A 7 3.14 -3.19 23.27
C THR A 7 3.11 -1.77 22.70
N ALA A 8 3.86 -0.83 23.29
CA ALA A 8 3.95 0.53 22.80
C ALA A 8 4.51 0.59 21.37
N VAL A 9 5.58 -0.16 21.08
CA VAL A 9 6.17 -0.23 19.73
C VAL A 9 5.18 -0.83 18.74
N CYS A 10 4.49 -1.92 19.09
CA CYS A 10 3.49 -2.53 18.21
C CYS A 10 2.33 -1.57 17.92
N THR A 11 1.86 -0.82 18.91
CA THR A 11 0.81 0.18 18.74
C THR A 11 1.23 1.30 17.79
N VAL A 12 2.44 1.85 17.98
CA VAL A 12 2.97 2.90 17.12
C VAL A 12 3.13 2.40 15.68
N ILE A 13 3.72 1.22 15.49
CA ILE A 13 3.90 0.63 14.15
C ILE A 13 2.53 0.37 13.50
N GLY A 14 1.56 -0.17 14.22
CA GLY A 14 0.22 -0.42 13.73
C GLY A 14 -0.49 0.86 13.28
N THR A 15 -0.40 1.92 14.08
CA THR A 15 -0.99 3.22 13.74
C THR A 15 -0.33 3.83 12.51
N ILE A 16 1.00 3.86 12.46
CA ILE A 16 1.76 4.37 11.30
C ILE A 16 1.43 3.56 10.04
N SER A 17 1.30 2.23 10.16
CA SER A 17 0.93 1.37 9.04
C SER A 17 -0.43 1.74 8.45
N GLY A 18 -1.43 2.07 9.29
CA GLY A 18 -2.74 2.53 8.85
C GLY A 18 -2.68 3.85 8.05
N PHE A 19 -1.80 4.78 8.44
CA PHE A 19 -1.58 6.01 7.68
C PHE A 19 -0.85 5.75 6.36
N ILE A 20 0.20 4.93 6.39
CA ILE A 20 1.03 4.61 5.21
C ILE A 20 0.22 3.84 4.15
N THR A 21 -0.73 3.01 4.54
CA THR A 21 -1.59 2.32 3.57
C THR A 21 -2.58 3.24 2.85
N GLY A 22 -2.67 4.51 3.23
CA GLY A 22 -3.59 5.47 2.63
C GLY A 22 -5.06 5.22 2.98
N ILE A 23 -5.33 4.49 4.08
CA ILE A 23 -6.71 4.24 4.55
C ILE A 23 -7.35 5.54 5.04
N TYR A 24 -6.58 6.38 5.74
CA TYR A 24 -7.07 7.63 6.31
C TYR A 24 -6.92 8.82 5.36
N ILE A 25 -5.87 8.86 4.55
CA ILE A 25 -5.58 9.96 3.64
C ILE A 25 -5.33 9.37 2.26
N PRO A 26 -6.05 9.83 1.21
CA PRO A 26 -5.79 9.41 -0.15
C PRO A 26 -4.34 9.72 -0.56
N VAL A 27 -3.69 8.77 -1.22
CA VAL A 27 -2.26 8.90 -1.58
C VAL A 27 -2.01 10.07 -2.52
N GLY A 28 -2.99 10.37 -3.39
CA GLY A 28 -2.91 11.51 -4.32
C GLY A 28 -2.95 12.88 -3.65
N SER A 29 -3.45 12.98 -2.41
CA SER A 29 -3.44 14.25 -1.65
C SER A 29 -2.14 14.48 -0.89
N LEU A 30 -1.19 13.53 -0.92
CA LEU A 30 0.11 13.67 -0.25
C LEU A 30 1.11 14.43 -1.12
N PRO A 31 2.04 15.18 -0.51
CA PRO A 31 3.19 15.73 -1.24
C PRO A 31 3.97 14.62 -1.95
N ASP A 32 4.51 14.90 -3.15
CA ASP A 32 5.17 13.90 -4.00
C ASP A 32 6.25 13.08 -3.30
N SER A 33 7.03 13.69 -2.44
CA SER A 33 8.07 13.00 -1.66
C SER A 33 7.48 11.97 -0.68
N VAL A 34 6.37 12.32 -0.04
CA VAL A 34 5.67 11.44 0.90
C VAL A 34 4.92 10.34 0.14
N ALA A 35 4.25 10.69 -0.95
CA ALA A 35 3.57 9.74 -1.83
C ALA A 35 4.54 8.69 -2.37
N THR A 36 5.74 9.11 -2.78
CA THR A 36 6.79 8.19 -3.24
C THR A 36 7.25 7.26 -2.12
N ALA A 37 7.47 7.77 -0.91
CA ALA A 37 7.83 6.96 0.23
C ALA A 37 6.73 5.92 0.57
N VAL A 38 5.47 6.33 0.54
CA VAL A 38 4.31 5.46 0.72
C VAL A 38 4.26 4.36 -0.34
N LYS A 39 4.45 4.71 -1.61
CA LYS A 39 4.47 3.75 -2.72
C LYS A 39 5.60 2.73 -2.62
N CYS A 40 6.73 3.08 -2.01
CA CYS A 40 7.85 2.15 -1.78
C CYS A 40 7.60 1.21 -0.59
N PHE A 41 6.59 1.47 0.24
CA PHE A 41 6.37 0.68 1.44
C PHE A 41 5.58 -0.59 1.13
N PRO A 42 6.05 -1.80 1.51
CA PRO A 42 5.42 -3.06 1.11
C PRO A 42 3.94 -3.17 1.49
N ILE A 43 3.58 -2.67 2.68
CA ILE A 43 2.21 -2.71 3.19
C ILE A 43 1.23 -1.90 2.32
N SER A 44 1.73 -0.86 1.63
CA SER A 44 0.93 -0.02 0.71
C SER A 44 0.51 -0.79 -0.53
N HIS A 45 1.33 -1.72 -1.00
CA HIS A 45 0.98 -2.60 -2.13
C HIS A 45 -0.21 -3.52 -1.77
N ALA A 46 -0.23 -4.06 -0.55
CA ALA A 46 -1.39 -4.83 -0.07
C ALA A 46 -2.64 -3.95 -0.01
N GLY A 47 -2.51 -2.72 0.48
CA GLY A 47 -3.60 -1.75 0.54
C GLY A 47 -4.13 -1.36 -0.84
N SER A 48 -3.25 -1.16 -1.83
CA SER A 48 -3.61 -0.89 -3.23
C SER A 48 -4.40 -2.06 -3.83
N MET A 49 -3.91 -3.28 -3.73
CA MET A 49 -4.59 -4.48 -4.24
C MET A 49 -5.98 -4.68 -3.62
N LEU A 50 -6.12 -4.47 -2.31
CA LEU A 50 -7.42 -4.55 -1.64
C LEU A 50 -8.38 -3.46 -2.17
N ARG A 51 -7.89 -2.23 -2.36
CA ARG A 51 -8.72 -1.15 -2.94
C ARG A 51 -9.19 -1.51 -4.33
N GLN A 52 -8.34 -2.04 -5.20
CA GLN A 52 -8.74 -2.46 -6.55
C GLN A 52 -9.95 -3.39 -6.49
N ILE A 53 -9.90 -4.43 -5.67
CA ILE A 53 -10.98 -5.40 -5.52
C ILE A 53 -12.28 -4.77 -5.01
N PHE A 54 -12.17 -3.92 -3.98
CA PHE A 54 -13.36 -3.35 -3.33
C PHE A 54 -13.97 -2.15 -4.08
N THR A 55 -13.18 -1.42 -4.88
CA THR A 55 -13.65 -0.22 -5.56
C THR A 55 -14.05 -0.44 -7.01
N GLU A 56 -13.71 -1.58 -7.62
CA GLU A 56 -13.99 -1.88 -9.01
C GLU A 56 -15.49 -1.68 -9.39
N SER A 57 -16.37 -2.24 -8.58
CA SER A 57 -17.82 -2.10 -8.80
C SER A 57 -18.29 -0.65 -8.63
N ALA A 58 -17.77 0.05 -7.61
CA ALA A 58 -18.14 1.43 -7.32
C ALA A 58 -17.66 2.38 -8.44
N ILE A 59 -16.44 2.21 -8.93
CA ILE A 59 -15.90 3.00 -10.04
C ILE A 59 -16.73 2.77 -11.30
N THR A 60 -17.08 1.52 -11.59
CA THR A 60 -17.92 1.17 -12.75
C THR A 60 -19.28 1.85 -12.67
N GLU A 61 -19.92 1.85 -11.51
CA GLU A 61 -21.20 2.53 -11.30
C GLU A 61 -21.10 4.05 -11.44
N CYS A 62 -20.12 4.67 -10.78
CA CYS A 62 -19.91 6.11 -10.81
C CYS A 62 -19.59 6.64 -12.21
N THR A 63 -18.92 5.84 -13.03
CA THR A 63 -18.51 6.24 -14.38
C THR A 63 -19.56 5.92 -15.46
N LYS A 64 -20.72 5.33 -15.12
CA LYS A 64 -21.79 5.03 -16.08
C LYS A 64 -22.32 6.25 -16.82
N SER A 65 -22.44 7.38 -16.12
CA SER A 65 -22.95 8.65 -16.65
C SER A 65 -21.90 9.47 -17.40
N VAL A 66 -20.63 9.05 -17.37
CA VAL A 66 -19.51 9.73 -18.02
C VAL A 66 -19.47 9.37 -19.50
N PRO A 67 -19.34 10.35 -20.45
CA PRO A 67 -19.16 10.07 -21.86
C PRO A 67 -18.00 9.11 -22.11
N ALA A 68 -18.15 8.23 -23.09
CA ALA A 68 -17.17 7.15 -23.36
C ALA A 68 -15.76 7.69 -23.65
N GLU A 69 -15.65 8.86 -24.23
CA GLU A 69 -14.38 9.52 -24.56
C GLU A 69 -13.60 9.99 -23.33
N LEU A 70 -14.29 10.37 -22.25
CA LEU A 70 -13.69 10.89 -21.01
C LEU A 70 -13.55 9.82 -19.93
N LYS A 71 -14.14 8.64 -20.12
CA LYS A 71 -14.09 7.56 -19.11
C LYS A 71 -12.68 7.13 -18.73
N PRO A 72 -11.74 6.92 -19.66
CA PRO A 72 -10.38 6.51 -19.30
C PRO A 72 -9.71 7.53 -18.39
N ASP A 73 -9.77 8.80 -18.73
CA ASP A 73 -9.13 9.88 -17.99
C ASP A 73 -9.71 10.02 -16.57
N VAL A 74 -11.04 9.90 -16.45
CA VAL A 74 -11.72 9.95 -15.14
C VAL A 74 -11.35 8.75 -14.28
N ILE A 75 -11.28 7.56 -14.84
CA ILE A 75 -10.86 6.35 -14.12
C ILE A 75 -9.41 6.46 -13.67
N ASP A 76 -8.53 6.91 -14.54
CA ASP A 76 -7.11 7.09 -14.22
C ASP A 76 -6.90 8.14 -13.12
N GLN A 77 -7.67 9.23 -13.16
CA GLN A 77 -7.66 10.22 -12.10
C GLN A 77 -8.13 9.63 -10.76
N ILE A 78 -9.23 8.89 -10.74
CA ILE A 78 -9.73 8.23 -9.52
C ILE A 78 -8.69 7.25 -8.98
N ASN A 79 -8.09 6.43 -9.84
CA ASN A 79 -7.08 5.44 -9.46
C ASN A 79 -5.85 6.11 -8.84
N SER A 80 -5.40 7.21 -9.43
CA SER A 80 -4.26 7.98 -8.95
C SER A 80 -4.54 8.68 -7.62
N GLU A 81 -5.65 9.41 -7.53
CA GLU A 81 -6.04 10.18 -6.34
C GLU A 81 -6.26 9.26 -5.14
N MET A 82 -6.96 8.16 -5.33
CA MET A 82 -7.27 7.22 -4.25
C MET A 82 -6.13 6.23 -3.97
N GLY A 83 -5.05 6.23 -4.76
CA GLY A 83 -3.95 5.27 -4.61
C GLY A 83 -4.40 3.83 -4.83
N ILE A 84 -5.29 3.62 -5.78
CA ILE A 84 -5.76 2.29 -6.19
C ILE A 84 -4.69 1.61 -7.03
N ILE A 85 -4.13 2.36 -7.98
CA ILE A 85 -3.02 1.91 -8.82
C ILE A 85 -1.83 2.84 -8.57
N TYR A 86 -0.66 2.26 -8.34
CA TYR A 86 0.56 3.02 -8.17
C TYR A 86 1.32 3.13 -9.49
N SER A 87 1.83 4.32 -9.77
CA SER A 87 2.74 4.57 -10.88
C SER A 87 3.99 5.29 -10.39
N PHE A 88 5.13 4.94 -10.99
CA PHE A 88 6.42 5.60 -10.82
C PHE A 88 6.85 6.17 -12.16
N GLY A 89 6.56 7.46 -12.38
CA GLY A 89 6.70 8.06 -13.70
C GLY A 89 5.77 7.38 -14.71
N ASP A 90 6.34 6.88 -15.80
CA ASP A 90 5.58 6.20 -16.87
C ASP A 90 5.30 4.70 -16.59
N HIS A 91 5.87 4.15 -15.51
CA HIS A 91 5.68 2.75 -15.15
C HIS A 91 4.53 2.58 -14.15
N THR A 92 3.50 1.85 -14.57
CA THR A 92 2.38 1.45 -13.70
C THR A 92 2.71 0.13 -13.03
N VAL A 93 2.64 0.12 -11.69
CA VAL A 93 2.90 -1.09 -10.89
C VAL A 93 1.80 -2.11 -11.12
N THR A 94 2.17 -3.30 -11.56
CA THR A 94 1.25 -4.41 -11.77
C THR A 94 0.98 -5.16 -10.46
N ASP A 95 -0.15 -5.88 -10.40
CA ASP A 95 -0.49 -6.73 -9.24
C ASP A 95 0.58 -7.78 -8.98
N PHE A 96 1.18 -8.32 -10.05
CA PHE A 96 2.26 -9.29 -9.95
C PHE A 96 3.51 -8.71 -9.28
N GLU A 97 3.89 -7.48 -9.62
CA GLU A 97 5.00 -6.77 -8.98
C GLU A 97 4.70 -6.50 -7.50
N SER A 98 3.47 -6.12 -7.19
CA SER A 98 3.01 -5.92 -5.81
C SER A 98 3.11 -7.20 -4.98
N ILE A 99 2.71 -8.34 -5.54
CA ILE A 99 2.85 -9.66 -4.89
C ILE A 99 4.32 -10.00 -4.66
N ILE A 100 5.19 -9.76 -5.64
CA ILE A 100 6.63 -10.00 -5.50
C ILE A 100 7.22 -9.18 -4.35
N VAL A 101 6.88 -7.90 -4.26
CA VAL A 101 7.33 -7.02 -3.17
C VAL A 101 6.88 -7.54 -1.81
N LEU A 102 5.63 -7.98 -1.69
CA LEU A 102 5.08 -8.53 -0.46
C LEU A 102 5.78 -9.83 -0.04
N VAL A 103 5.95 -10.77 -0.99
CA VAL A 103 6.61 -12.07 -0.74
C VAL A 103 8.08 -11.87 -0.40
N ALA A 104 8.78 -11.02 -1.13
CA ALA A 104 10.18 -10.71 -0.86
C ALA A 104 10.36 -10.10 0.53
N THR A 105 9.49 -9.16 0.90
CA THR A 105 9.51 -8.55 2.24
C THR A 105 9.24 -9.57 3.34
N ALA A 106 8.25 -10.44 3.16
CA ALA A 106 7.94 -11.50 4.11
C ALA A 106 9.14 -12.47 4.27
N ALA A 107 9.79 -12.84 3.19
CA ALA A 107 10.98 -13.69 3.21
C ALA A 107 12.14 -13.02 3.97
N VAL A 108 12.39 -11.73 3.73
CA VAL A 108 13.43 -10.98 4.45
C VAL A 108 13.16 -10.96 5.95
N PHE A 109 11.94 -10.62 6.36
CA PHE A 109 11.57 -10.62 7.78
C PHE A 109 11.65 -12.01 8.40
N PHE A 110 11.28 -13.05 7.68
CA PHE A 110 11.40 -14.43 8.13
C PHE A 110 12.85 -14.82 8.39
N VAL A 111 13.75 -14.50 7.46
CA VAL A 111 15.19 -14.77 7.60
C VAL A 111 15.79 -14.00 8.78
N LEU A 112 15.45 -12.70 8.91
CA LEU A 112 15.91 -11.87 10.03
C LEU A 112 15.45 -12.43 11.37
N THR A 113 14.20 -12.83 11.46
CA THR A 113 13.63 -13.44 12.68
C THR A 113 14.29 -14.76 13.03
N ALA A 114 14.51 -15.62 12.03
CA ALA A 114 15.20 -16.90 12.21
C ALA A 114 16.66 -16.69 12.69
N PHE A 115 17.34 -15.70 12.15
CA PHE A 115 18.71 -15.35 12.57
C PHE A 115 18.74 -14.81 14.00
N ALA A 116 17.80 -13.92 14.36
CA ALA A 116 17.67 -13.38 15.70
C ALA A 116 17.36 -14.47 16.74
N ALA A 117 16.48 -15.42 16.40
CA ALA A 117 16.14 -16.53 17.26
C ALA A 117 17.32 -17.48 17.52
N ARG A 118 18.16 -17.70 16.49
CA ARG A 118 19.39 -18.51 16.64
C ARG A 118 20.43 -17.86 17.55
N ARG A 119 20.54 -16.54 17.53
CA ARG A 119 21.48 -15.79 18.40
C ARG A 119 21.09 -15.82 19.87
N LYS A 120 19.81 -15.92 20.21
CA LYS A 120 19.32 -16.02 21.61
C LYS A 120 19.55 -17.39 22.24
N LYS A 121 19.92 -18.41 21.48
CA LYS A 121 20.19 -19.79 21.99
C LYS A 121 21.68 -20.02 22.36
N LYS A 122 22.54 -19.03 22.24
CA LYS A 122 23.90 -19.02 22.77
C LYS A 122 23.98 -18.06 23.96
#